data_ad83af9ad702ba7bf176f4a881c6eda8
#
_entry.id   ad83af9ad702ba7bf176f4a881c6eda8
#
_cell.length_a   1.000
_cell.length_b   1.000
_cell.length_c   1.000
_cell.angle_alpha   90.00
_cell.angle_beta   90.00
_cell.angle_gamma   90.00
#
_symmetry.space_group_name_H-M   'P 1'
#
loop_
_entity.id
_entity.type
_entity.pdbx_description
1 polymer ?
#
loop_
_entity_poly.entity_id
_entity_poly.type
_entity_poly.pdbx_seq_one_letter_code
_entity_poly.pdbx_strand_id
1 'polypeptide(L)'
;MLEFIESDHIYLKNGILVKSATQILQLIFPDKYKNIDKRILNKKARFGTRGHSIIEHLNLDDAEDVDKTILGIDNKDLEICIREYIRLVKTFKITPLEQEIRVSYKYLYAGTLDMIADIDGKYSLCDIKFTAELDKEYLSWQLGMYALAKGVEFDKYYCIWLPKKKLGQLVEIIPKTKEEIIKKLKELGIYER
;
A
#
# COMPACT_ATOMS: atom_id res chain seq x y z
N MET A 1 -8.87 20.29 -3.86
CA MET A 1 -7.76 19.83 -2.99
C MET A 1 -8.15 18.50 -2.37
N LEU A 2 -7.22 17.55 -2.20
CA LEU A 2 -7.44 16.29 -1.48
C LEU A 2 -6.75 16.38 -0.12
N GLU A 3 -7.51 16.17 0.95
CA GLU A 3 -7.07 16.23 2.34
C GLU A 3 -7.23 14.86 2.97
N PHE A 4 -6.33 14.48 3.86
CA PHE A 4 -6.40 13.27 4.67
C PHE A 4 -6.33 13.64 6.15
N ILE A 5 -7.34 13.26 6.92
CA ILE A 5 -7.40 13.45 8.36
C ILE A 5 -6.97 12.14 9.01
N GLU A 6 -5.74 12.14 9.52
CA GLU A 6 -5.07 10.94 10.02
C GLU A 6 -5.76 10.34 11.24
N SER A 7 -6.23 11.19 12.19
CA SER A 7 -6.91 10.74 13.42
C SER A 7 -8.12 9.84 13.14
N ASP A 8 -8.87 10.14 12.09
CA ASP A 8 -10.12 9.45 11.74
C ASP A 8 -9.97 8.56 10.50
N HIS A 9 -8.79 8.59 9.86
CA HIS A 9 -8.47 7.88 8.63
C HIS A 9 -9.49 8.16 7.51
N ILE A 10 -9.83 9.43 7.31
CA ILE A 10 -10.82 9.88 6.32
C ILE A 10 -10.21 10.79 5.27
N TYR A 11 -10.79 10.76 4.08
CA TYR A 11 -10.40 11.62 2.97
C TYR A 11 -11.49 12.62 2.66
N LEU A 12 -11.09 13.89 2.50
CA LEU A 12 -11.94 14.96 2.02
C LEU A 12 -11.44 15.45 0.66
N LYS A 13 -12.30 15.49 -0.33
CA LYS A 13 -12.01 16.11 -1.62
C LYS A 13 -12.82 17.37 -1.78
N ASN A 14 -12.14 18.53 -1.78
CA ASN A 14 -12.78 19.84 -1.74
C ASN A 14 -13.84 19.95 -0.61
N GLY A 15 -13.50 19.49 0.59
CA GLY A 15 -14.40 19.48 1.75
C GLY A 15 -15.49 18.39 1.75
N ILE A 16 -15.58 17.57 0.71
CA ILE A 16 -16.57 16.48 0.59
C ILE A 16 -15.92 15.18 1.02
N LEU A 17 -16.58 14.48 1.96
CA LEU A 17 -16.13 13.15 2.40
C LEU A 17 -16.22 12.14 1.26
N VAL A 18 -15.11 11.45 0.98
CA VAL A 18 -15.02 10.37 0.01
C VAL A 18 -14.58 9.06 0.67
N LYS A 19 -15.07 7.93 0.16
CA LYS A 19 -14.67 6.62 0.67
C LYS A 19 -13.18 6.38 0.42
N SER A 20 -12.49 5.70 1.34
CA SER A 20 -11.15 5.21 1.04
C SER A 20 -11.19 4.00 0.10
N ALA A 21 -10.10 3.78 -0.66
CA ALA A 21 -9.92 2.57 -1.46
C ALA A 21 -10.07 1.31 -0.60
N THR A 22 -9.56 1.32 0.63
CA THR A 22 -9.71 0.22 1.59
C THR A 22 -11.17 -0.03 1.97
N GLN A 23 -11.99 1.01 2.15
CA GLN A 23 -13.43 0.86 2.39
C GLN A 23 -14.15 0.25 1.18
N ILE A 24 -13.76 0.62 -0.04
CA ILE A 24 -14.29 -0.02 -1.25
C ILE A 24 -13.89 -1.50 -1.29
N LEU A 25 -12.63 -1.82 -1.00
CA LEU A 25 -12.15 -3.20 -0.94
C LEU A 25 -12.88 -4.04 0.11
N GLN A 26 -13.26 -3.46 1.25
CA GLN A 26 -14.10 -4.14 2.24
C GLN A 26 -15.50 -4.47 1.70
N LEU A 27 -16.05 -3.66 0.81
CA LEU A 27 -17.33 -3.97 0.14
C LEU A 27 -17.16 -5.06 -0.92
N ILE A 28 -16.00 -5.13 -1.60
CA ILE A 28 -15.69 -6.18 -2.58
C ILE A 28 -15.43 -7.53 -1.88
N PHE A 29 -14.77 -7.49 -0.71
CA PHE A 29 -14.36 -8.66 0.07
C PHE A 29 -14.95 -8.62 1.50
N PRO A 30 -16.28 -8.70 1.66
CA PRO A 30 -16.94 -8.47 2.95
C PRO A 30 -16.56 -9.49 4.03
N ASP A 31 -16.19 -10.70 3.64
CA ASP A 31 -15.86 -11.78 4.57
C ASP A 31 -14.36 -11.85 4.95
N LYS A 32 -13.51 -11.05 4.32
CA LYS A 32 -12.04 -11.13 4.50
C LYS A 32 -11.58 -11.01 5.95
N TYR A 33 -12.26 -10.20 6.75
CA TYR A 33 -11.88 -9.94 8.15
C TYR A 33 -12.97 -10.29 9.16
N LYS A 34 -14.08 -10.88 8.70
CA LYS A 34 -15.31 -11.12 9.49
C LYS A 34 -15.08 -11.91 10.77
N ASN A 35 -14.21 -12.92 10.71
CA ASN A 35 -13.96 -13.84 11.83
C ASN A 35 -12.65 -13.53 12.58
N ILE A 36 -12.04 -12.35 12.37
CA ILE A 36 -10.79 -11.99 13.04
C ILE A 36 -11.09 -11.03 14.18
N ASP A 37 -10.61 -11.36 15.38
CA ASP A 37 -10.72 -10.48 16.54
C ASP A 37 -10.16 -9.08 16.25
N LYS A 38 -10.91 -8.03 16.61
CA LYS A 38 -10.51 -6.63 16.39
C LYS A 38 -9.17 -6.28 17.04
N ARG A 39 -8.82 -6.90 18.18
CA ARG A 39 -7.53 -6.67 18.84
C ARG A 39 -6.38 -7.18 17.98
N ILE A 40 -6.58 -8.33 17.33
CA ILE A 40 -5.59 -8.91 16.40
C ILE A 40 -5.45 -8.00 15.17
N LEU A 41 -6.56 -7.53 14.59
CA LEU A 41 -6.55 -6.60 13.46
C LEU A 41 -5.82 -5.31 13.82
N ASN A 42 -6.14 -4.71 14.97
CA ASN A 42 -5.49 -3.47 15.43
C ASN A 42 -3.98 -3.66 15.67
N LYS A 43 -3.58 -4.82 16.26
CA LYS A 43 -2.15 -5.14 16.44
C LYS A 43 -1.42 -5.26 15.11
N LYS A 44 -2.04 -5.93 14.11
CA LYS A 44 -1.49 -6.06 12.76
C LYS A 44 -1.42 -4.71 12.04
N ALA A 45 -2.46 -3.88 12.17
CA ALA A 45 -2.49 -2.53 11.59
C ALA A 45 -1.35 -1.67 12.15
N ARG A 46 -1.19 -1.59 13.48
CA ARG A 46 -0.08 -0.85 14.11
C ARG A 46 1.30 -1.34 13.66
N PHE A 47 1.46 -2.65 13.52
CA PHE A 47 2.71 -3.23 13.02
C PHE A 47 2.99 -2.77 11.58
N GLY A 48 1.97 -2.83 10.71
CA GLY A 48 2.07 -2.35 9.34
C GLY A 48 2.39 -0.85 9.27
N THR A 49 1.61 -0.01 9.96
CA THR A 49 1.84 1.46 9.99
C THR A 49 3.26 1.81 10.42
N ARG A 50 3.77 1.16 11.49
CA ARG A 50 5.15 1.37 11.93
C ARG A 50 6.16 0.92 10.88
N GLY A 51 5.91 -0.20 10.20
CA GLY A 51 6.76 -0.69 9.11
C GLY A 51 6.83 0.27 7.93
N HIS A 52 5.68 0.80 7.49
CA HIS A 52 5.62 1.81 6.43
C HIS A 52 6.39 3.07 6.82
N SER A 53 6.18 3.60 8.03
CA SER A 53 6.89 4.80 8.51
C SER A 53 8.41 4.62 8.56
N ILE A 54 8.90 3.44 8.96
CA ILE A 54 10.34 3.14 8.94
C ILE A 54 10.87 3.06 7.50
N ILE A 55 10.15 2.42 6.60
CA ILE A 55 10.54 2.32 5.19
C ILE A 55 10.55 3.69 4.53
N GLU A 56 9.53 4.52 4.77
CA GLU A 56 9.49 5.89 4.28
C GLU A 56 10.72 6.67 4.72
N HIS A 57 11.06 6.59 6.00
CA HIS A 57 12.26 7.25 6.57
C HIS A 57 13.56 6.74 5.92
N LEU A 58 13.73 5.42 5.81
CA LEU A 58 14.90 4.81 5.17
C LEU A 58 15.11 5.20 3.72
N ASN A 59 14.03 5.47 2.99
CA ASN A 59 14.11 5.88 1.60
C ASN A 59 14.46 7.38 1.42
N LEU A 60 14.35 8.17 2.48
CA LEU A 60 14.70 9.60 2.51
C LEU A 60 16.12 9.83 3.04
N ASP A 61 16.69 8.85 3.76
CA ASP A 61 17.96 9.00 4.46
C ASP A 61 19.16 8.59 3.60
N ASP A 62 20.29 9.24 3.84
CA ASP A 62 21.59 8.79 3.34
C ASP A 62 22.01 7.47 4.01
N ALA A 63 22.80 6.68 3.30
CA ALA A 63 23.22 5.33 3.72
C ALA A 63 23.83 5.23 5.14
N GLU A 64 24.35 6.33 5.69
CA GLU A 64 24.94 6.36 7.04
C GLU A 64 23.92 6.20 8.18
N ASP A 65 22.64 6.55 7.95
CA ASP A 65 21.59 6.49 8.98
C ASP A 65 20.81 5.16 9.00
N VAL A 66 20.99 4.31 7.98
CA VAL A 66 20.31 3.00 7.88
C VAL A 66 20.58 2.11 9.10
N ASP A 67 21.85 2.01 9.52
CA ASP A 67 22.25 1.17 10.67
C ASP A 67 21.68 1.72 11.98
N LYS A 68 21.65 3.03 12.17
CA LYS A 68 21.03 3.66 13.35
C LYS A 68 19.55 3.42 13.39
N THR A 69 18.84 3.56 12.25
CA THR A 69 17.42 3.29 12.15
C THR A 69 17.11 1.85 12.52
N ILE A 70 17.90 0.88 12.02
CA ILE A 70 17.73 -0.55 12.34
C ILE A 70 17.97 -0.81 13.84
N LEU A 71 19.03 -0.23 14.42
CA LEU A 71 19.34 -0.39 15.86
C LEU A 71 18.25 0.20 16.77
N GLY A 72 17.50 1.19 16.30
CA GLY A 72 16.36 1.79 17.02
C GLY A 72 15.08 0.96 16.99
N ILE A 73 15.04 -0.16 16.26
CA ILE A 73 13.84 -1.01 16.18
C ILE A 73 13.78 -1.96 17.38
N ASP A 74 12.88 -1.70 18.31
CA ASP A 74 12.66 -2.51 19.53
C ASP A 74 11.91 -3.83 19.29
N ASN A 75 11.26 -3.99 18.12
CA ASN A 75 10.48 -5.16 17.74
C ASN A 75 11.26 -6.06 16.77
N LYS A 76 11.67 -7.24 17.26
CA LYS A 76 12.49 -8.20 16.48
C LYS A 76 11.85 -8.64 15.16
N ASP A 77 10.54 -8.88 15.13
CA ASP A 77 9.84 -9.26 13.91
C ASP A 77 9.87 -8.11 12.88
N LEU A 78 9.76 -6.88 13.36
CA LEU A 78 9.79 -5.70 12.50
C LEU A 78 11.22 -5.46 11.96
N GLU A 79 12.23 -5.59 12.81
CA GLU A 79 13.64 -5.53 12.39
C GLU A 79 13.93 -6.51 11.25
N ILE A 80 13.46 -7.77 11.38
CA ILE A 80 13.61 -8.79 10.33
C ILE A 80 12.96 -8.32 9.02
N CYS A 81 11.72 -7.83 9.08
CA CYS A 81 11.00 -7.34 7.90
C CYS A 81 11.75 -6.17 7.23
N ILE A 82 12.29 -5.23 8.01
CA ILE A 82 13.02 -4.08 7.49
C ILE A 82 14.36 -4.51 6.85
N ARG A 83 15.08 -5.44 7.45
CA ARG A 83 16.29 -6.01 6.82
C ARG A 83 15.99 -6.71 5.50
N GLU A 84 14.85 -7.42 5.41
CA GLU A 84 14.38 -8.03 4.17
C GLU A 84 14.02 -6.96 3.12
N TYR A 85 13.39 -5.85 3.51
CA TYR A 85 13.17 -4.71 2.62
C TYR A 85 14.49 -4.20 2.01
N ILE A 86 15.48 -3.92 2.84
CA ILE A 86 16.80 -3.44 2.40
C ILE A 86 17.46 -4.46 1.46
N ARG A 87 17.35 -5.75 1.76
CA ARG A 87 17.85 -6.81 0.87
C ARG A 87 17.16 -6.77 -0.50
N LEU A 88 15.82 -6.61 -0.53
CA LEU A 88 15.06 -6.53 -1.78
C LEU A 88 15.44 -5.29 -2.59
N VAL A 89 15.57 -4.12 -1.94
CA VAL A 89 16.01 -2.88 -2.57
C VAL A 89 17.35 -3.07 -3.29
N LYS A 90 18.33 -3.68 -2.62
CA LYS A 90 19.66 -3.96 -3.19
C LYS A 90 19.60 -5.01 -4.32
N THR A 91 18.81 -6.08 -4.12
CA THR A 91 18.75 -7.22 -5.06
C THR A 91 18.06 -6.83 -6.37
N PHE A 92 16.97 -6.08 -6.30
CA PHE A 92 16.15 -5.71 -7.45
C PHE A 92 16.40 -4.28 -7.93
N LYS A 93 17.39 -3.57 -7.35
CA LYS A 93 17.71 -2.18 -7.68
C LYS A 93 16.47 -1.27 -7.61
N ILE A 94 15.72 -1.39 -6.52
CA ILE A 94 14.52 -0.58 -6.31
C ILE A 94 14.97 0.84 -5.96
N THR A 95 14.61 1.80 -6.78
CA THR A 95 14.86 3.23 -6.54
C THR A 95 13.53 3.92 -6.27
N PRO A 96 13.19 4.27 -5.02
CA PRO A 96 11.98 5.01 -4.70
C PRO A 96 11.97 6.38 -5.40
N LEU A 97 10.86 6.73 -6.02
CA LEU A 97 10.65 8.02 -6.70
C LEU A 97 9.66 8.89 -5.94
N GLU A 98 8.55 8.32 -5.51
CA GLU A 98 7.52 8.99 -4.72
C GLU A 98 7.01 8.02 -3.64
N GLN A 99 6.62 8.54 -2.46
CA GLN A 99 6.10 7.74 -1.35
C GLN A 99 4.88 8.40 -0.72
N GLU A 100 4.02 7.59 -0.08
CA GLU A 100 2.83 8.01 0.66
C GLU A 100 1.97 9.03 -0.13
N ILE A 101 1.75 8.72 -1.43
CA ILE A 101 1.09 9.63 -2.36
C ILE A 101 -0.43 9.54 -2.21
N ARG A 102 -1.05 10.66 -1.88
CA ARG A 102 -2.51 10.77 -1.81
C ARG A 102 -3.10 10.89 -3.19
N VAL A 103 -4.04 10.01 -3.52
CA VAL A 103 -4.70 9.95 -4.82
C VAL A 103 -6.22 9.89 -4.67
N SER A 104 -6.95 10.35 -5.68
CA SER A 104 -8.41 10.21 -5.70
C SER A 104 -8.92 10.03 -7.11
N TYR A 105 -9.84 9.09 -7.28
CA TYR A 105 -10.57 8.94 -8.53
C TYR A 105 -11.92 9.66 -8.43
N LYS A 106 -11.98 10.83 -9.05
CA LYS A 106 -13.15 11.70 -9.03
C LYS A 106 -13.61 11.98 -7.58
N TYR A 107 -14.91 11.84 -7.27
CA TYR A 107 -15.46 11.85 -5.91
C TYR A 107 -15.88 10.44 -5.44
N LEU A 108 -15.42 9.40 -6.11
CA LEU A 108 -15.82 8.01 -5.86
C LEU A 108 -15.00 7.37 -4.74
N TYR A 109 -13.69 7.58 -4.78
CA TYR A 109 -12.79 7.12 -3.72
C TYR A 109 -11.47 7.89 -3.71
N ALA A 110 -10.77 7.78 -2.59
CA ALA A 110 -9.42 8.28 -2.40
C ALA A 110 -8.56 7.22 -1.69
N GLY A 111 -7.27 7.44 -1.64
CA GLY A 111 -6.35 6.57 -0.90
C GLY A 111 -4.95 7.14 -0.86
N THR A 112 -4.08 6.47 -0.12
CA THR A 112 -2.65 6.72 -0.12
C THR A 112 -1.98 5.47 -0.70
N LEU A 113 -1.21 5.65 -1.76
CA LEU A 113 -0.38 4.58 -2.33
C LEU A 113 1.01 4.63 -1.68
N ASP A 114 1.58 3.45 -1.43
CA ASP A 114 2.78 3.34 -0.60
C ASP A 114 4.01 3.91 -1.33
N MET A 115 4.25 3.48 -2.58
CA MET A 115 5.46 3.87 -3.29
C MET A 115 5.31 3.78 -4.81
N ILE A 116 5.90 4.74 -5.50
CA ILE A 116 6.26 4.65 -6.91
C ILE A 116 7.77 4.53 -6.97
N ALA A 117 8.28 3.58 -7.76
CA ALA A 117 9.70 3.31 -7.85
C ALA A 117 10.14 3.02 -9.30
N ASP A 118 11.40 3.31 -9.60
CA ASP A 118 12.10 2.67 -10.71
C ASP A 118 12.61 1.31 -10.24
N ILE A 119 12.27 0.26 -10.96
CA ILE A 119 12.75 -1.11 -10.70
C ILE A 119 13.31 -1.66 -12.00
N ASP A 120 14.61 -1.71 -12.09
CA ASP A 120 15.34 -2.17 -13.27
C ASP A 120 14.91 -1.41 -14.56
N GLY A 121 14.80 -0.08 -14.46
CA GLY A 121 14.39 0.80 -15.56
C GLY A 121 12.89 0.77 -15.87
N LYS A 122 12.06 0.23 -14.97
CA LYS A 122 10.60 0.17 -15.12
C LYS A 122 9.90 1.07 -14.11
N TYR A 123 9.09 2.00 -14.61
CA TYR A 123 8.23 2.85 -13.77
C TYR A 123 7.13 2.01 -13.13
N SER A 124 7.23 1.78 -11.82
CA SER A 124 6.46 0.74 -11.13
C SER A 124 5.65 1.31 -9.98
N LEU A 125 4.41 0.81 -9.83
CA LEU A 125 3.58 1.05 -8.66
C LEU A 125 3.79 -0.10 -7.66
N CYS A 126 4.18 0.24 -6.44
CA CYS A 126 4.50 -0.73 -5.40
C CYS A 126 3.60 -0.56 -4.18
N ASP A 127 3.13 -1.69 -3.65
CA ASP A 127 2.43 -1.78 -2.37
C ASP A 127 3.26 -2.64 -1.41
N ILE A 128 3.35 -2.23 -0.14
CA ILE A 128 4.19 -2.88 0.86
C ILE A 128 3.30 -3.64 1.85
N LYS A 129 3.56 -4.92 2.05
CA LYS A 129 2.74 -5.77 2.92
C LYS A 129 3.56 -6.56 3.94
N PHE A 130 3.16 -6.44 5.20
CA PHE A 130 3.71 -7.15 6.36
C PHE A 130 2.84 -8.35 6.79
N THR A 131 2.08 -8.93 5.87
CA THR A 131 1.13 -10.00 6.14
C THR A 131 1.80 -11.38 6.10
N ALA A 132 1.25 -12.36 6.85
CA ALA A 132 1.75 -13.73 6.84
C ALA A 132 1.49 -14.43 5.49
N GLU A 133 0.40 -14.07 4.83
CA GLU A 133 -0.02 -14.57 3.52
C GLU A 133 -0.29 -13.41 2.58
N LEU A 134 -0.06 -13.64 1.31
CA LEU A 134 -0.27 -12.67 0.25
C LEU A 134 -1.58 -12.97 -0.49
N ASP A 135 -2.51 -12.04 -0.43
CA ASP A 135 -3.75 -12.09 -1.19
C ASP A 135 -3.60 -11.31 -2.50
N LYS A 136 -3.24 -12.04 -3.56
CA LYS A 136 -2.98 -11.43 -4.88
C LYS A 136 -4.24 -10.83 -5.51
N GLU A 137 -5.41 -11.42 -5.26
CA GLU A 137 -6.68 -10.90 -5.83
C GLU A 137 -7.04 -9.57 -5.16
N TYR A 138 -6.89 -9.47 -3.84
CA TYR A 138 -7.08 -8.20 -3.13
C TYR A 138 -6.12 -7.12 -3.62
N LEU A 139 -4.84 -7.46 -3.81
CA LEU A 139 -3.81 -6.55 -4.32
C LEU A 139 -4.06 -6.13 -5.77
N SER A 140 -4.57 -7.03 -6.59
CA SER A 140 -4.97 -6.73 -7.98
C SER A 140 -6.00 -5.59 -8.03
N TRP A 141 -7.01 -5.63 -7.16
CA TRP A 141 -7.98 -4.55 -7.01
C TRP A 141 -7.33 -3.28 -6.44
N GLN A 142 -6.55 -3.40 -5.38
CA GLN A 142 -5.93 -2.26 -4.70
C GLN A 142 -5.02 -1.46 -5.63
N LEU A 143 -4.08 -2.14 -6.29
CA LEU A 143 -3.13 -1.50 -7.21
C LEU A 143 -3.82 -0.94 -8.45
N GLY A 144 -4.83 -1.65 -9.00
CA GLY A 144 -5.63 -1.13 -10.10
C GLY A 144 -6.39 0.15 -9.74
N MET A 145 -7.01 0.19 -8.56
CA MET A 145 -7.68 1.40 -8.05
C MET A 145 -6.70 2.56 -7.86
N TYR A 146 -5.52 2.30 -7.34
CA TYR A 146 -4.50 3.34 -7.15
C TYR A 146 -3.96 3.88 -8.47
N ALA A 147 -3.68 3.02 -9.45
CA ALA A 147 -3.27 3.44 -10.79
C ALA A 147 -4.33 4.29 -11.47
N LEU A 148 -5.60 3.86 -11.40
CA LEU A 148 -6.73 4.63 -11.93
C LEU A 148 -6.87 5.99 -11.26
N ALA A 149 -6.66 6.08 -9.94
CA ALA A 149 -6.73 7.32 -9.18
C ALA A 149 -5.54 8.26 -9.41
N LYS A 150 -4.34 7.71 -9.62
CA LYS A 150 -3.13 8.48 -9.99
C LYS A 150 -3.26 9.02 -11.42
N GLY A 151 -3.94 8.29 -12.31
CA GLY A 151 -4.21 8.72 -13.69
C GLY A 151 -2.98 8.64 -14.60
N VAL A 152 -2.01 7.78 -14.26
CA VAL A 152 -0.83 7.50 -15.08
C VAL A 152 -0.72 6.00 -15.36
N GLU A 153 -0.02 5.64 -16.42
CA GLU A 153 0.29 4.24 -16.74
C GLU A 153 1.60 3.86 -16.06
N PHE A 154 1.64 2.66 -15.53
CA PHE A 154 2.83 2.04 -14.94
C PHE A 154 3.26 0.86 -15.80
N ASP A 155 4.58 0.69 -15.96
CA ASP A 155 5.14 -0.47 -16.68
C ASP A 155 4.89 -1.77 -15.90
N LYS A 156 4.96 -1.69 -14.55
CA LYS A 156 4.84 -2.84 -13.65
C LYS A 156 4.13 -2.50 -12.36
N TYR A 157 3.59 -3.53 -11.73
CA TYR A 157 2.90 -3.47 -10.45
C TYR A 157 3.47 -4.53 -9.53
N TYR A 158 3.91 -4.13 -8.35
CA TYR A 158 4.56 -5.02 -7.42
C TYR A 158 3.96 -4.95 -6.02
N CYS A 159 4.01 -6.08 -5.32
CA CYS A 159 3.94 -6.10 -3.88
C CYS A 159 5.33 -6.41 -3.31
N ILE A 160 5.85 -5.54 -2.48
CA ILE A 160 7.00 -5.80 -1.62
C ILE A 160 6.46 -6.50 -0.38
N TRP A 161 6.50 -7.84 -0.40
CA TRP A 161 5.93 -8.67 0.65
C TRP A 161 6.98 -9.05 1.68
N LEU A 162 6.75 -8.63 2.94
CA LEU A 162 7.67 -8.73 4.06
C LEU A 162 7.06 -9.55 5.21
N PRO A 163 6.93 -10.87 5.07
CA PRO A 163 6.36 -11.73 6.10
C PRO A 163 7.36 -11.95 7.24
N LYS A 164 6.88 -12.01 8.50
CA LYS A 164 7.71 -12.17 9.71
C LYS A 164 8.55 -13.45 9.76
N LYS A 165 8.09 -14.52 9.11
CA LYS A 165 8.65 -15.88 9.24
C LYS A 165 9.17 -16.48 7.94
N LYS A 166 9.21 -15.70 6.88
CA LYS A 166 9.69 -16.14 5.55
C LYS A 166 10.55 -15.01 4.97
N LEU A 167 11.35 -15.33 3.97
CA LEU A 167 12.09 -14.32 3.22
C LEU A 167 11.13 -13.34 2.54
N GLY A 168 11.50 -12.08 2.52
CA GLY A 168 10.81 -11.06 1.76
C GLY A 168 10.85 -11.34 0.25
N GLN A 169 9.82 -10.94 -0.45
CA GLN A 169 9.68 -11.17 -1.89
C GLN A 169 9.18 -9.93 -2.61
N LEU A 170 9.71 -9.68 -3.79
CA LEU A 170 9.14 -8.76 -4.77
C LEU A 170 8.20 -9.57 -5.66
N VAL A 171 6.90 -9.37 -5.54
CA VAL A 171 5.88 -10.17 -6.22
C VAL A 171 5.16 -9.31 -7.25
N GLU A 172 5.27 -9.68 -8.52
CA GLU A 172 4.52 -9.02 -9.59
C GLU A 172 3.02 -9.32 -9.45
N ILE A 173 2.21 -8.27 -9.58
CA ILE A 173 0.75 -8.31 -9.48
C ILE A 173 0.16 -7.85 -10.82
N ILE A 174 -0.83 -8.55 -11.32
CA ILE A 174 -1.63 -8.11 -12.45
C ILE A 174 -2.79 -7.27 -11.90
N PRO A 175 -2.83 -5.95 -12.12
CA PRO A 175 -3.88 -5.10 -11.58
C PRO A 175 -5.21 -5.32 -12.29
N LYS A 176 -6.32 -5.04 -11.63
CA LYS A 176 -7.63 -4.93 -12.29
C LYS A 176 -7.64 -3.76 -13.26
N THR A 177 -8.30 -3.96 -14.38
CA THR A 177 -8.43 -2.92 -15.41
C THR A 177 -9.40 -1.83 -14.96
N LYS A 178 -9.31 -0.69 -15.62
CA LYS A 178 -10.26 0.43 -15.42
C LYS A 178 -11.71 -0.01 -15.60
N GLU A 179 -11.98 -0.82 -16.63
CA GLU A 179 -13.31 -1.32 -16.97
C GLU A 179 -13.87 -2.21 -15.84
N GLU A 180 -13.04 -3.14 -15.32
CA GLU A 180 -13.42 -4.00 -14.19
C GLU A 180 -13.73 -3.17 -12.94
N ILE A 181 -12.88 -2.18 -12.63
CA ILE A 181 -13.05 -1.31 -11.46
C ILE A 181 -14.33 -0.49 -11.59
N ILE A 182 -14.56 0.17 -12.73
CA ILE A 182 -15.77 0.98 -12.95
C ILE A 182 -17.02 0.13 -12.89
N LYS A 183 -16.99 -1.07 -13.50
CA LYS A 183 -18.10 -2.02 -13.43
C LYS A 183 -18.42 -2.40 -11.98
N LYS A 184 -17.38 -2.73 -11.19
CA LYS A 184 -17.55 -3.12 -9.78
C LYS A 184 -18.07 -1.97 -8.92
N LEU A 185 -17.59 -0.74 -9.12
CA LEU A 185 -18.12 0.44 -8.42
C LEU A 185 -19.61 0.62 -8.68
N LYS A 186 -20.05 0.46 -9.95
CA LYS A 186 -21.47 0.51 -10.33
C LYS A 186 -22.30 -0.58 -9.63
N GLU A 187 -21.80 -1.82 -9.61
CA GLU A 187 -22.46 -2.95 -8.91
C GLU A 187 -22.62 -2.67 -7.41
N LEU A 188 -21.69 -1.94 -6.80
CA LEU A 188 -21.74 -1.52 -5.40
C LEU A 188 -22.59 -0.26 -5.15
N GLY A 189 -23.25 0.29 -6.18
CA GLY A 189 -24.06 1.51 -6.07
C GLY A 189 -23.23 2.78 -5.87
N ILE A 190 -21.95 2.78 -6.27
CA ILE A 190 -21.04 3.91 -6.15
C ILE A 190 -20.95 4.61 -7.49
N TYR A 191 -21.61 5.76 -7.59
CA TYR A 191 -21.72 6.56 -8.82
C TYR A 191 -21.14 7.95 -8.63
N GLU A 192 -20.77 8.60 -9.72
CA GLU A 192 -20.54 10.05 -9.73
C GLU A 192 -21.84 10.77 -9.38
N ARG A 193 -21.73 11.72 -8.49
CA ARG A 193 -22.79 12.69 -8.18
C ARG A 193 -22.76 13.86 -9.14
#